data_1f4b58a1451a4bb980a264cfa1023d26
#
_entry.id   1f4b58a1451a4bb980a264cfa1023d26
#
_cell.length_a   1.000
_cell.length_b   1.000
_cell.length_c   1.000
_cell.angle_alpha   90.00
_cell.angle_beta   90.00
_cell.angle_gamma   90.00
#
_symmetry.space_group_name_H-M   'P 1'
#
loop_
_entity.id
_entity.type
_entity.pdbx_description
1 polymer ?
#
loop_
_entity_poly.entity_id
_entity_poly.type
_entity_poly.pdbx_seq_one_letter_code
_entity_poly.pdbx_strand_id
1 'polypeptide(L)'
;MKKIILITALVIFTAHAGFSQVFGKGQQAINIGIGIGHTDFMKEYYSGFFPSISASYEYGVAEFPMGAELDGVIGVGAYLGWAMSYYGSIYGLNSDDFRENRFHIAARGNYHFVFHDKLDPYAGLQVGVNIPTFSYIGEGDEPDLSKPDTEPLGGIYVGARWHFNDQLSAYAELGYLISVLNFGVSIKL
;
A
#
# COMPACT_ATOMS: atom_id res chain seq x y z
N MET A 1 -33.86 -0.19 7.73
CA MET A 1 -32.93 0.81 7.18
C MET A 1 -31.57 0.20 6.80
N LYS A 2 -30.86 -0.54 7.66
CA LYS A 2 -29.52 -1.13 7.33
C LYS A 2 -29.53 -2.08 6.13
N LYS A 3 -30.61 -2.87 5.91
CA LYS A 3 -30.72 -3.79 4.76
C LYS A 3 -30.95 -3.04 3.43
N ILE A 4 -31.60 -1.88 3.46
CA ILE A 4 -31.85 -1.05 2.26
C ILE A 4 -30.55 -0.41 1.80
N ILE A 5 -29.70 0.07 2.73
CA ILE A 5 -28.40 0.65 2.42
C ILE A 5 -27.47 -0.39 1.78
N LEU A 6 -27.50 -1.64 2.27
CA LEU A 6 -26.70 -2.73 1.71
C LEU A 6 -27.15 -3.11 0.29
N ILE A 7 -28.47 -3.12 0.04
CA ILE A 7 -29.04 -3.43 -1.28
C ILE A 7 -28.76 -2.26 -2.24
N THR A 8 -28.86 -1.01 -1.79
CA THR A 8 -28.55 0.16 -2.62
C THR A 8 -27.07 0.20 -2.98
N ALA A 9 -26.16 -0.13 -2.05
CA ALA A 9 -24.74 -0.28 -2.32
C ALA A 9 -24.47 -1.42 -3.31
N LEU A 10 -25.18 -2.55 -3.21
CA LEU A 10 -25.05 -3.68 -4.13
C LEU A 10 -25.60 -3.37 -5.53
N VAL A 11 -26.68 -2.59 -5.64
CA VAL A 11 -27.28 -2.20 -6.93
C VAL A 11 -26.43 -1.16 -7.67
N ILE A 12 -25.76 -0.26 -6.95
CA ILE A 12 -24.78 0.66 -7.56
C ILE A 12 -23.59 -0.11 -8.14
N PHE A 13 -23.26 -1.27 -7.54
CA PHE A 13 -22.15 -2.14 -7.96
C PHE A 13 -22.41 -2.92 -9.26
N THR A 14 -23.68 -3.10 -9.66
CA THR A 14 -24.04 -3.93 -10.84
C THR A 14 -24.35 -3.14 -12.12
N ALA A 15 -24.28 -1.81 -12.10
CA ALA A 15 -24.88 -0.98 -13.15
C ALA A 15 -23.96 -0.63 -14.35
N HIS A 16 -22.69 -1.05 -14.38
CA HIS A 16 -21.80 -0.74 -15.51
C HIS A 16 -20.97 -1.96 -15.91
N ALA A 17 -21.58 -2.84 -16.72
CA ALA A 17 -20.83 -3.79 -17.52
C ALA A 17 -20.30 -3.06 -18.79
N GLY A 18 -19.50 -2.04 -18.60
CA GLY A 18 -18.72 -1.39 -19.63
C GLY A 18 -17.39 -2.14 -19.82
N PHE A 19 -16.77 -2.01 -20.97
CA PHE A 19 -15.42 -2.50 -21.20
C PHE A 19 -14.48 -1.76 -20.23
N SER A 20 -13.83 -2.50 -19.35
CA SER A 20 -12.87 -1.92 -18.41
C SER A 20 -11.71 -1.32 -19.19
N GLN A 21 -11.57 -0.01 -19.12
CA GLN A 21 -10.40 0.66 -19.68
C GLN A 21 -9.25 0.56 -18.69
N VAL A 22 -8.15 -0.05 -19.12
CA VAL A 22 -6.90 -0.12 -18.35
C VAL A 22 -6.45 1.30 -17.97
N PHE A 23 -5.61 1.43 -16.95
CA PHE A 23 -5.07 2.72 -16.53
C PHE A 23 -4.34 3.43 -17.68
N GLY A 24 -4.64 4.70 -17.92
CA GLY A 24 -4.14 5.51 -19.03
C GLY A 24 -3.76 6.92 -18.62
N LYS A 25 -3.23 7.68 -19.57
CA LYS A 25 -2.91 9.10 -19.38
C LYS A 25 -4.12 9.92 -19.00
N GLY A 26 -3.97 10.77 -17.98
CA GLY A 26 -5.05 11.62 -17.45
C GLY A 26 -5.97 10.92 -16.47
N GLN A 27 -5.85 9.61 -16.33
CA GLN A 27 -6.64 8.85 -15.36
C GLN A 27 -6.06 8.95 -13.96
N GLN A 28 -6.92 8.81 -12.96
CA GLN A 28 -6.59 8.87 -11.56
C GLN A 28 -7.07 7.61 -10.87
N ALA A 29 -6.31 7.14 -9.89
CA ALA A 29 -6.69 5.99 -9.08
C ALA A 29 -6.35 6.21 -7.61
N ILE A 30 -7.23 5.74 -6.74
CA ILE A 30 -7.01 5.63 -5.29
C ILE A 30 -6.97 4.16 -4.95
N ASN A 31 -5.90 3.72 -4.28
CA ASN A 31 -5.78 2.37 -3.77
C ASN A 31 -5.89 2.40 -2.24
N ILE A 32 -6.62 1.44 -1.67
CA ILE A 32 -6.71 1.23 -0.22
C ILE A 32 -6.47 -0.25 0.01
N GLY A 33 -5.55 -0.58 0.90
CA GLY A 33 -5.13 -1.95 1.12
C GLY A 33 -4.63 -2.28 2.50
N ILE A 34 -4.45 -3.56 2.69
CA ILE A 34 -3.81 -4.15 3.85
C ILE A 34 -2.56 -4.88 3.41
N GLY A 35 -1.57 -4.95 4.28
CA GLY A 35 -0.31 -5.59 3.96
C GLY A 35 0.14 -6.57 5.04
N ILE A 36 0.92 -7.54 4.61
CA ILE A 36 1.51 -8.57 5.47
C ILE A 36 3.01 -8.71 5.20
N GLY A 37 3.74 -9.08 6.24
CA GLY A 37 5.21 -9.20 6.21
C GLY A 37 5.90 -7.88 6.47
N HIS A 38 7.02 -7.95 7.20
CA HIS A 38 7.86 -6.78 7.48
C HIS A 38 8.91 -6.60 6.39
N THR A 39 9.18 -5.35 6.03
CA THR A 39 10.28 -4.99 5.14
C THR A 39 11.60 -4.76 5.87
N ASP A 40 11.59 -4.76 7.20
CA ASP A 40 12.80 -4.63 8.00
C ASP A 40 13.58 -5.93 8.10
N PHE A 41 14.87 -5.84 7.86
CA PHE A 41 15.81 -6.97 7.97
C PHE A 41 16.13 -7.35 9.42
N MET A 42 15.73 -6.57 10.43
CA MET A 42 15.96 -6.85 11.86
C MET A 42 14.84 -7.70 12.50
N LYS A 43 14.40 -8.74 11.80
CA LYS A 43 13.25 -9.59 12.17
C LYS A 43 13.39 -10.35 13.50
N GLU A 44 14.56 -10.46 14.06
CA GLU A 44 14.84 -11.34 15.21
C GLU A 44 14.21 -10.86 16.53
N TYR A 45 13.72 -9.61 16.58
CA TYR A 45 13.24 -8.96 17.80
C TYR A 45 11.72 -8.72 17.84
N TYR A 46 10.98 -9.05 16.76
CA TYR A 46 9.52 -8.85 16.77
C TYR A 46 8.81 -10.06 17.39
N SER A 47 7.98 -9.83 18.42
CA SER A 47 7.12 -10.84 19.03
C SER A 47 5.78 -10.97 18.33
N GLY A 48 5.34 -9.93 17.61
CA GLY A 48 4.08 -9.93 16.87
C GLY A 48 3.95 -8.70 15.98
N PHE A 49 3.05 -8.77 15.00
CA PHE A 49 2.73 -7.63 14.13
C PHE A 49 1.22 -7.57 13.84
N PHE A 50 0.74 -6.38 13.62
CA PHE A 50 -0.58 -6.13 13.07
C PHE A 50 -0.46 -5.92 11.56
N PRO A 51 -1.39 -6.42 10.72
CA PRO A 51 -1.38 -6.13 9.29
C PRO A 51 -1.32 -4.63 9.03
N SER A 52 -0.42 -4.20 8.14
CA SER A 52 -0.31 -2.79 7.79
C SER A 52 -1.55 -2.32 7.02
N ILE A 53 -1.83 -1.03 7.11
CA ILE A 53 -2.87 -0.36 6.33
C ILE A 53 -2.18 0.64 5.41
N SER A 54 -2.63 0.71 4.16
CA SER A 54 -2.06 1.64 3.19
C SER A 54 -3.13 2.31 2.35
N ALA A 55 -2.80 3.53 1.91
CA ALA A 55 -3.54 4.24 0.88
C ALA A 55 -2.55 4.86 -0.11
N SER A 56 -2.89 4.88 -1.39
CA SER A 56 -2.12 5.60 -2.39
C SER A 56 -3.02 6.27 -3.41
N TYR A 57 -2.52 7.36 -3.95
CA TYR A 57 -3.11 8.07 -5.08
C TYR A 57 -2.13 8.01 -6.24
N GLU A 58 -2.65 7.87 -7.45
CA GLU A 58 -1.88 7.80 -8.68
C GLU A 58 -2.55 8.61 -9.78
N TYR A 59 -1.73 9.28 -10.60
CA TYR A 59 -2.13 10.03 -11.79
C TYR A 59 -1.29 9.59 -12.99
N GLY A 60 -1.93 9.21 -14.10
CA GLY A 60 -1.28 8.85 -15.36
C GLY A 60 -0.77 10.10 -16.08
N VAL A 61 0.56 10.28 -16.15
CA VAL A 61 1.17 11.49 -16.71
C VAL A 61 1.55 11.37 -18.18
N ALA A 62 1.93 10.17 -18.63
CA ALA A 62 2.41 9.97 -20.00
C ALA A 62 2.12 8.56 -20.49
N GLU A 63 1.88 8.45 -21.80
CA GLU A 63 1.78 7.20 -22.53
C GLU A 63 2.95 7.08 -23.48
N PHE A 64 3.55 5.89 -23.56
CA PHE A 64 4.66 5.59 -24.44
C PHE A 64 4.36 4.33 -25.23
N PRO A 65 4.27 4.39 -26.56
CA PRO A 65 4.18 3.19 -27.38
C PRO A 65 5.52 2.45 -27.33
N MET A 66 5.49 1.17 -26.94
CA MET A 66 6.66 0.29 -26.87
C MET A 66 6.72 -0.70 -28.05
N GLY A 67 6.07 -0.39 -29.17
CA GLY A 67 6.00 -1.24 -30.35
C GLY A 67 4.58 -1.46 -30.83
N ALA A 68 4.36 -2.48 -31.66
CA ALA A 68 3.07 -2.70 -32.32
C ALA A 68 1.97 -3.26 -31.40
N GLU A 69 2.31 -3.80 -30.24
CA GLU A 69 1.36 -4.52 -29.37
C GLU A 69 1.49 -4.20 -27.88
N LEU A 70 2.42 -3.31 -27.47
CA LEU A 70 2.68 -2.99 -26.10
C LEU A 70 2.71 -1.48 -25.89
N ASP A 71 1.73 -0.97 -25.20
CA ASP A 71 1.72 0.42 -24.74
C ASP A 71 2.16 0.48 -23.27
N GLY A 72 2.84 1.53 -22.90
CA GLY A 72 3.25 1.80 -21.53
C GLY A 72 2.67 3.11 -21.01
N VAL A 73 2.29 3.14 -19.74
CA VAL A 73 1.80 4.34 -19.06
C VAL A 73 2.67 4.63 -17.84
N ILE A 74 3.13 5.87 -17.74
CA ILE A 74 3.80 6.34 -16.53
C ILE A 74 2.77 6.98 -15.62
N GLY A 75 2.66 6.44 -14.41
CA GLY A 75 1.92 7.00 -13.29
C GLY A 75 2.84 7.63 -12.27
N VAL A 76 2.41 8.73 -11.67
CA VAL A 76 3.06 9.35 -10.51
C VAL A 76 2.04 9.53 -9.40
N GLY A 77 2.50 9.46 -8.15
CA GLY A 77 1.56 9.53 -7.06
C GLY A 77 2.19 9.65 -5.68
N ALA A 78 1.36 9.47 -4.68
CA ALA A 78 1.73 9.48 -3.27
C ALA A 78 1.26 8.21 -2.57
N TYR A 79 1.97 7.83 -1.52
CA TYR A 79 1.68 6.67 -0.71
C TYR A 79 1.73 7.03 0.77
N LEU A 80 0.73 6.53 1.51
CA LEU A 80 0.65 6.61 2.95
C LEU A 80 0.49 5.19 3.49
N GLY A 81 1.27 4.84 4.49
CA GLY A 81 1.18 3.55 5.17
C GLY A 81 1.27 3.70 6.67
N TRP A 82 0.64 2.79 7.38
CA TRP A 82 0.76 2.62 8.81
C TRP A 82 0.92 1.16 9.15
N ALA A 83 1.89 0.85 10.01
CA ALA A 83 2.11 -0.48 10.55
C ALA A 83 2.36 -0.41 12.04
N MET A 84 2.00 -1.46 12.75
CA MET A 84 2.22 -1.60 14.19
C MET A 84 2.91 -2.94 14.47
N SER A 85 3.92 -2.90 15.30
CA SER A 85 4.71 -4.07 15.69
C SER A 85 4.95 -4.07 17.19
N TYR A 86 5.06 -5.26 17.77
CA TYR A 86 5.45 -5.46 19.15
C TYR A 86 6.87 -6.01 19.20
N TYR A 87 7.68 -5.45 20.05
CA TYR A 87 9.06 -5.92 20.24
C TYR A 87 9.14 -6.93 21.36
N GLY A 88 9.79 -8.07 21.07
CA GLY A 88 10.18 -9.05 22.05
C GLY A 88 11.30 -8.54 22.98
N SER A 89 11.65 -9.33 23.97
CA SER A 89 12.62 -9.00 25.01
C SER A 89 13.90 -8.38 24.49
N ILE A 90 14.05 -7.07 24.66
CA ILE A 90 15.28 -6.34 24.48
C ILE A 90 15.86 -6.10 25.88
N TYR A 91 17.10 -6.51 26.13
CA TYR A 91 17.81 -6.33 27.42
C TYR A 91 17.19 -7.02 28.65
N GLY A 92 16.50 -8.16 28.48
CA GLY A 92 15.98 -8.94 29.62
C GLY A 92 14.69 -8.39 30.24
N LEU A 93 14.05 -7.39 29.60
CA LEU A 93 12.68 -6.96 29.92
C LEU A 93 11.68 -7.90 29.27
N ASN A 94 10.49 -8.06 29.86
CA ASN A 94 9.44 -8.92 29.35
C ASN A 94 8.99 -8.55 27.95
N SER A 95 8.66 -9.52 27.16
CA SER A 95 8.61 -9.51 25.70
C SER A 95 7.53 -8.64 25.03
N ASP A 96 6.67 -7.97 25.76
CA ASP A 96 5.53 -7.26 25.17
C ASP A 96 5.41 -5.80 25.63
N ASP A 97 6.48 -5.25 26.23
CA ASP A 97 6.42 -3.94 26.89
C ASP A 97 6.61 -2.76 25.91
N PHE A 98 6.98 -3.02 24.66
CA PHE A 98 7.21 -1.96 23.67
C PHE A 98 6.39 -2.17 22.41
N ARG A 99 5.73 -1.10 21.99
CA ARG A 99 4.99 -1.02 20.72
C ARG A 99 5.61 0.03 19.83
N GLU A 100 5.93 -0.37 18.59
CA GLU A 100 6.28 0.55 17.52
C GLU A 100 5.09 0.81 16.62
N ASN A 101 4.80 2.08 16.37
CA ASN A 101 3.97 2.52 15.25
C ASN A 101 4.87 3.15 14.21
N ARG A 102 4.72 2.75 12.95
CA ARG A 102 5.51 3.26 11.83
C ARG A 102 4.59 3.89 10.82
N PHE A 103 4.81 5.16 10.54
CA PHE A 103 4.14 5.88 9.47
C PHE A 103 5.08 6.00 8.27
N HIS A 104 4.56 5.70 7.09
CA HIS A 104 5.28 5.69 5.84
C HIS A 104 4.66 6.72 4.91
N ILE A 105 5.43 7.70 4.47
CA ILE A 105 5.01 8.75 3.54
C ILE A 105 5.98 8.76 2.37
N ALA A 106 5.48 8.52 1.15
CA ALA A 106 6.34 8.43 -0.02
C ALA A 106 5.70 9.03 -1.28
N ALA A 107 6.54 9.53 -2.17
CA ALA A 107 6.21 9.71 -3.58
C ALA A 107 6.43 8.39 -4.33
N ARG A 108 5.58 8.11 -5.32
CA ARG A 108 5.62 6.88 -6.14
C ARG A 108 5.70 7.21 -7.61
N GLY A 109 6.43 6.37 -8.37
CA GLY A 109 6.40 6.32 -9.81
C GLY A 109 6.15 4.91 -10.27
N ASN A 110 5.17 4.71 -11.15
CA ASN A 110 4.79 3.43 -11.70
C ASN A 110 4.95 3.43 -13.22
N TYR A 111 5.34 2.29 -13.75
CA TYR A 111 5.26 2.00 -15.17
C TYR A 111 4.27 0.84 -15.37
N HIS A 112 3.15 1.13 -16.05
CA HIS A 112 2.09 0.18 -16.37
C HIS A 112 2.34 -0.43 -17.74
N PHE A 113 2.14 -1.76 -17.85
CA PHE A 113 2.25 -2.51 -19.08
C PHE A 113 0.86 -2.79 -19.63
N VAL A 114 0.44 -2.05 -20.66
CA VAL A 114 -0.89 -2.12 -21.23
C VAL A 114 -0.92 -3.15 -22.36
N PHE A 115 -1.36 -4.37 -22.07
CA PHE A 115 -1.49 -5.44 -23.07
C PHE A 115 -2.75 -6.29 -22.88
N HIS A 116 -3.58 -5.98 -21.90
CA HIS A 116 -4.79 -6.75 -21.61
C HIS A 116 -5.88 -5.85 -21.03
N ASP A 117 -7.13 -6.03 -21.46
CA ASP A 117 -8.25 -5.14 -21.14
C ASP A 117 -8.66 -5.10 -19.65
N LYS A 118 -8.31 -6.13 -18.89
CA LYS A 118 -8.69 -6.25 -17.47
C LYS A 118 -7.52 -6.36 -16.51
N LEU A 119 -6.34 -6.70 -17.01
CA LEU A 119 -5.14 -6.88 -16.18
C LEU A 119 -4.18 -5.73 -16.46
N ASP A 120 -3.83 -5.00 -15.43
CA ASP A 120 -2.91 -3.88 -15.41
C ASP A 120 -1.70 -4.21 -14.53
N PRO A 121 -0.69 -4.93 -15.06
CA PRO A 121 0.55 -5.13 -14.34
C PRO A 121 1.42 -3.89 -14.41
N TYR A 122 2.15 -3.63 -13.33
CA TYR A 122 3.05 -2.51 -13.23
C TYR A 122 4.28 -2.81 -12.38
N ALA A 123 5.33 -2.05 -12.64
CA ALA A 123 6.51 -1.99 -11.79
C ALA A 123 6.67 -0.55 -11.28
N GLY A 124 7.07 -0.40 -10.04
CA GLY A 124 7.16 0.91 -9.44
C GLY A 124 8.37 1.08 -8.53
N LEU A 125 8.65 2.34 -8.26
CA LEU A 125 9.60 2.77 -7.26
C LEU A 125 8.95 3.81 -6.35
N GLN A 126 9.45 3.91 -5.13
CA GLN A 126 9.02 4.93 -4.18
C GLN A 126 10.21 5.51 -3.44
N VAL A 127 10.06 6.78 -3.05
CA VAL A 127 11.02 7.49 -2.22
C VAL A 127 10.26 8.35 -1.22
N GLY A 128 10.70 8.32 0.04
CA GLY A 128 9.99 9.01 1.09
C GLY A 128 10.67 8.90 2.44
N VAL A 129 9.86 8.84 3.49
CA VAL A 129 10.34 8.75 4.87
C VAL A 129 9.50 7.76 5.68
N ASN A 130 10.17 7.08 6.60
CA ASN A 130 9.59 6.37 7.71
C ASN A 130 9.64 7.25 8.96
N ILE A 131 8.53 7.31 9.68
CA ILE A 131 8.40 8.01 10.95
C ILE A 131 8.03 6.97 12.02
N PRO A 132 9.02 6.34 12.67
CA PRO A 132 8.76 5.41 13.76
C PRO A 132 8.38 6.17 15.03
N THR A 133 7.56 5.53 15.88
CA THR A 133 7.18 6.05 17.20
C THR A 133 7.08 4.88 18.14
N PHE A 134 7.88 4.89 19.21
CA PHE A 134 7.83 3.87 20.24
C PHE A 134 6.93 4.31 21.39
N SER A 135 6.24 3.35 21.98
CA SER A 135 5.43 3.54 23.19
C SER A 135 5.72 2.38 24.14
N TYR A 136 5.95 2.70 25.40
CA TYR A 136 6.02 1.72 26.48
C TYR A 136 4.60 1.36 26.90
N ILE A 137 4.31 0.06 26.99
CA ILE A 137 2.98 -0.48 27.38
C ILE A 137 3.07 -1.46 28.56
N GLY A 138 4.27 -1.62 29.16
CA GLY A 138 4.52 -2.46 30.31
C GLY A 138 4.03 -1.87 31.62
N GLU A 139 4.15 -2.67 32.71
CA GLU A 139 3.86 -2.22 34.09
C GLU A 139 5.11 -1.58 34.70
N GLY A 140 4.99 -0.36 35.25
CA GLY A 140 6.06 0.36 35.92
C GLY A 140 6.37 1.71 35.32
N ASP A 141 7.49 2.32 35.75
CA ASP A 141 7.92 3.61 35.23
C ASP A 141 8.38 3.49 33.79
N GLU A 142 7.88 4.39 32.93
CA GLU A 142 8.25 4.46 31.52
C GLU A 142 9.76 4.75 31.41
N PRO A 143 10.56 3.90 30.77
CA PRO A 143 11.96 4.18 30.53
C PRO A 143 12.11 5.41 29.62
N ASP A 144 13.17 6.19 29.83
CA ASP A 144 13.48 7.34 28.97
C ASP A 144 13.86 6.84 27.55
N LEU A 145 12.83 6.75 26.70
CA LEU A 145 12.99 6.34 25.32
C LEU A 145 13.39 7.54 24.48
N SER A 146 14.58 7.53 23.94
CA SER A 146 14.97 8.48 22.90
C SER A 146 13.98 8.40 21.74
N LYS A 147 13.45 9.55 21.31
CA LYS A 147 12.56 9.59 20.13
C LYS A 147 13.37 9.11 18.92
N PRO A 148 12.87 8.09 18.21
CA PRO A 148 13.57 7.61 17.04
C PRO A 148 13.60 8.69 15.95
N ASP A 149 14.68 8.74 15.20
CA ASP A 149 14.82 9.65 14.08
C ASP A 149 13.94 9.21 12.90
N THR A 150 13.51 10.19 12.12
CA THR A 150 12.88 9.93 10.83
C THR A 150 13.90 9.34 9.86
N GLU A 151 13.60 8.23 9.26
CA GLU A 151 14.48 7.47 8.38
C GLU A 151 14.14 7.71 6.90
N PRO A 152 15.13 7.93 6.03
CA PRO A 152 14.87 7.96 4.58
C PRO A 152 14.44 6.58 4.09
N LEU A 153 13.54 6.58 3.12
CA LEU A 153 12.97 5.38 2.54
C LEU A 153 13.14 5.38 1.03
N GLY A 154 13.59 4.26 0.48
CA GLY A 154 13.56 3.95 -0.93
C GLY A 154 13.12 2.51 -1.14
N GLY A 155 12.29 2.27 -2.14
CA GLY A 155 11.79 0.92 -2.39
C GLY A 155 11.40 0.71 -3.85
N ILE A 156 11.49 -0.53 -4.27
CA ILE A 156 11.01 -1.02 -5.56
C ILE A 156 9.94 -2.08 -5.33
N TYR A 157 8.99 -2.16 -6.23
CA TYR A 157 7.91 -3.14 -6.15
C TYR A 157 7.36 -3.46 -7.53
N VAL A 158 6.66 -4.58 -7.61
CA VAL A 158 5.83 -4.95 -8.74
C VAL A 158 4.40 -5.14 -8.25
N GLY A 159 3.45 -4.88 -9.11
CA GLY A 159 2.04 -5.04 -8.78
C GLY A 159 1.20 -5.35 -9.99
N ALA A 160 -0.06 -5.67 -9.71
CA ALA A 160 -1.07 -5.84 -10.74
C ALA A 160 -2.42 -5.41 -10.20
N ARG A 161 -3.25 -4.82 -11.09
CA ARG A 161 -4.67 -4.57 -10.85
C ARG A 161 -5.49 -5.47 -11.75
N TRP A 162 -6.54 -6.03 -11.18
CA TRP A 162 -7.57 -6.74 -11.92
C TRP A 162 -8.84 -5.90 -11.91
N HIS A 163 -9.23 -5.38 -13.08
CA HIS A 163 -10.39 -4.52 -13.24
C HIS A 163 -11.67 -5.35 -13.30
N PHE A 164 -12.60 -5.11 -12.38
CA PHE A 164 -13.96 -5.70 -12.42
C PHE A 164 -14.88 -4.92 -13.34
N ASN A 165 -14.72 -3.60 -13.34
CA ASN A 165 -15.40 -2.64 -14.19
C ASN A 165 -14.52 -1.38 -14.37
N ASP A 166 -15.06 -0.34 -15.01
CA ASP A 166 -14.32 0.88 -15.33
C ASP A 166 -13.81 1.64 -14.10
N GLN A 167 -14.40 1.43 -12.94
CA GLN A 167 -14.06 2.18 -11.71
C GLN A 167 -13.38 1.34 -10.64
N LEU A 168 -13.70 0.03 -10.57
CA LEU A 168 -13.28 -0.81 -9.46
C LEU A 168 -12.35 -1.92 -9.91
N SER A 169 -11.25 -2.06 -9.16
CA SER A 169 -10.26 -3.12 -9.34
C SER A 169 -9.86 -3.72 -8.00
N ALA A 170 -9.42 -4.97 -7.99
CA ALA A 170 -8.56 -5.49 -6.94
C ALA A 170 -7.10 -5.26 -7.35
N TYR A 171 -6.22 -5.05 -6.36
CA TYR A 171 -4.79 -4.96 -6.63
C TYR A 171 -3.98 -5.79 -5.63
N ALA A 172 -2.79 -6.17 -6.08
CA ALA A 172 -1.76 -6.75 -5.22
C ALA A 172 -0.39 -6.17 -5.62
N GLU A 173 0.46 -5.94 -4.62
CA GLU A 173 1.82 -5.43 -4.76
C GLU A 173 2.78 -6.26 -3.93
N LEU A 174 3.94 -6.58 -4.50
CA LEU A 174 5.03 -7.30 -3.86
C LEU A 174 6.30 -6.48 -3.99
N GLY A 175 6.97 -6.20 -2.89
CA GLY A 175 8.21 -5.45 -2.91
C GLY A 175 8.56 -4.78 -1.58
N TYR A 176 9.40 -3.76 -1.67
CA TYR A 176 9.85 -3.00 -0.51
C TYR A 176 8.92 -1.80 -0.27
N LEU A 177 7.83 -2.04 0.45
CA LEU A 177 6.79 -1.08 0.83
C LEU A 177 6.73 -0.98 2.36
N ILE A 178 5.60 -0.58 2.95
CA ILE A 178 5.37 -0.68 4.41
C ILE A 178 5.31 -2.15 4.87
N SER A 179 4.97 -3.04 3.95
CA SER A 179 4.97 -4.50 4.08
C SER A 179 5.43 -5.14 2.77
N VAL A 180 5.86 -6.39 2.84
CA VAL A 180 6.36 -7.13 1.67
C VAL A 180 5.25 -7.40 0.65
N LEU A 181 4.06 -7.77 1.12
CA LEU A 181 2.88 -8.01 0.29
C LEU A 181 1.77 -7.07 0.73
N ASN A 182 1.25 -6.28 -0.21
CA ASN A 182 0.05 -5.45 -0.05
C ASN A 182 -1.02 -5.89 -1.03
N PHE A 183 -2.27 -5.85 -0.62
CA PHE A 183 -3.42 -6.13 -1.48
C PHE A 183 -4.65 -5.35 -1.02
N GLY A 184 -5.55 -5.07 -1.94
CA GLY A 184 -6.72 -4.28 -1.62
C GLY A 184 -7.56 -3.94 -2.84
N VAL A 185 -8.24 -2.80 -2.74
CA VAL A 185 -9.09 -2.28 -3.79
C VAL A 185 -8.51 -1.00 -4.37
N SER A 186 -8.71 -0.84 -5.68
CA SER A 186 -8.36 0.36 -6.43
C SER A 186 -9.63 0.95 -7.05
N ILE A 187 -9.81 2.24 -6.88
CA ILE A 187 -10.95 3.00 -7.41
C ILE A 187 -10.40 4.02 -8.40
N LYS A 188 -10.82 3.91 -9.65
CA LYS A 188 -10.52 4.89 -10.70
C LYS A 188 -11.54 6.03 -10.64
N LEU A 189 -11.04 7.28 -10.69
CA LEU A 189 -11.83 8.52 -10.62
C LEU A 189 -12.16 9.07 -12.00
#